data_e94872986c18e8fdbd4d7d324fe859b9
#
_entry.id   e94872986c18e8fdbd4d7d324fe859b9
#
_cell.length_a   1.000
_cell.length_b   1.000
_cell.length_c   1.000
_cell.angle_alpha   90.00
_cell.angle_beta   90.00
_cell.angle_gamma   90.00
#
_symmetry.space_group_name_H-M   'P 1'
#
loop_
_entity.id
_entity.type
_entity.pdbx_description
1 polymer ?
#
loop_
_entity_poly.entity_id
_entity_poly.type
_entity_poly.pdbx_seq_one_letter_code
_entity_poly.pdbx_strand_id
1 'polypeptide(L)'
;MNNHHFTSGDAMSANEPSGAGRRRHRQALIWLGAAGLCTTVAALVPIDSATHAQASAETQGIVCTNGDTTTTPGHRIFNLTATDGYTSEPDGNAIYNWGFTATGNFQLPGPVLCANQGDVVDVNLANTLPVATSIQFPGQDDVTENGAPVGPVADPAGNLLSLVPEAAAGASVSYRFTAGHAGTYLYESGSDPQLQVQMGLFGAVVVRPAGVTITTGDLLAIPADGPTGVTSNADRGMTEADAANVLPHAACAYASTTIADKCDPLAIYDSSRENILMLSEVDPGLHSFMEQRKSTPSMLNWNAYPGAYEAHYFMINGRSMPDTIAPNNAPWLPSQPYGALATVQPWDAKVNPLDAMLRYVGVGITGYDFHPHSNHEHVIAQDGALMKGTVSGNDNTEEKFNIMVAPGATVDATFRWTNEEGYSNTDGSRLPVTWPNGLNLTEGDFWSGSPYLGESGQLNAGILGKTQCGEYYHVAHSHDLTQATNYGITFGGMLTLIKVEPPENVQGRLTPVCE
;
A
#
# COMPACT_ATOMS: atom_id res chain seq x y z
N MET A 1 -40.78 20.50 31.16
CA MET A 1 -40.81 20.97 32.57
C MET A 1 -39.48 20.57 33.19
N ASN A 2 -38.70 21.49 33.44
CA ASN A 2 -37.56 21.80 34.30
C ASN A 2 -36.33 22.32 33.52
N ASN A 3 -36.32 23.66 33.48
CA ASN A 3 -35.15 24.48 33.22
C ASN A 3 -34.16 24.39 34.39
N HIS A 4 -32.85 24.30 34.07
CA HIS A 4 -31.84 24.84 34.96
C HIS A 4 -30.86 25.71 34.17
N HIS A 5 -31.04 27.03 34.43
CA HIS A 5 -30.04 28.06 34.20
C HIS A 5 -28.80 27.81 35.04
N PHE A 6 -27.59 28.04 34.48
CA PHE A 6 -26.43 28.42 35.25
C PHE A 6 -25.85 29.73 34.71
N THR A 7 -25.77 30.65 35.62
CA THR A 7 -25.31 32.04 35.48
C THR A 7 -23.79 32.13 35.56
N SER A 8 -23.29 33.15 34.87
CA SER A 8 -21.94 33.69 34.83
C SER A 8 -21.36 34.16 36.19
N GLY A 9 -20.04 34.19 36.28
CA GLY A 9 -19.24 35.08 37.13
C GLY A 9 -18.14 34.35 37.86
N ASP A 10 -16.88 34.60 37.56
CA ASP A 10 -16.03 35.57 38.21
C ASP A 10 -14.60 35.52 37.67
N ALA A 11 -14.08 36.70 37.39
CA ALA A 11 -12.69 37.00 37.09
C ALA A 11 -11.87 37.14 38.39
N MET A 12 -10.66 36.58 38.42
CA MET A 12 -9.56 37.01 39.35
C MET A 12 -8.23 36.98 38.59
N SER A 13 -7.78 38.06 38.31
CA SER A 13 -6.72 38.99 38.61
C SER A 13 -5.33 38.36 38.85
N ALA A 14 -4.41 38.97 38.13
CA ALA A 14 -2.97 38.80 38.08
C ALA A 14 -2.25 38.89 39.43
N ASN A 15 -1.08 38.23 39.47
CA ASN A 15 0.10 38.76 40.23
C ASN A 15 1.39 38.20 39.61
N GLU A 16 2.16 39.11 39.02
CA GLU A 16 3.61 38.96 38.87
C GLU A 16 4.31 39.27 40.19
N PRO A 17 5.56 38.78 40.38
CA PRO A 17 6.59 39.66 40.88
C PRO A 17 7.88 39.68 40.02
N SER A 18 8.28 40.90 39.81
CA SER A 18 9.57 41.35 39.31
C SER A 18 10.77 40.96 40.22
N GLY A 19 11.95 40.78 39.61
CA GLY A 19 13.20 40.74 40.41
C GLY A 19 14.45 40.48 39.58
N ALA A 20 15.16 41.54 39.32
CA ALA A 20 16.41 41.73 38.60
C ALA A 20 17.60 40.92 39.10
N GLY A 21 18.61 40.73 38.25
CA GLY A 21 19.96 40.34 38.68
C GLY A 21 20.93 40.03 37.53
N ARG A 22 21.60 41.07 37.06
CA ARG A 22 22.74 41.02 36.13
C ARG A 22 23.88 40.14 36.66
N ARG A 23 24.62 39.45 35.75
CA ARG A 23 26.08 39.62 35.61
C ARG A 23 26.62 38.97 34.34
N ARG A 24 27.26 39.81 33.54
CA ARG A 24 28.12 39.45 32.41
C ARG A 24 29.46 38.94 32.94
N HIS A 25 30.00 37.87 32.36
CA HIS A 25 31.47 37.69 32.34
C HIS A 25 31.88 37.35 30.90
N ARG A 26 32.57 38.34 30.32
CA ARG A 26 33.44 38.15 29.16
C ARG A 26 34.75 37.54 29.68
N GLN A 27 35.20 36.47 29.04
CA GLN A 27 36.62 36.14 29.03
C GLN A 27 37.07 35.98 27.59
N ALA A 28 37.87 36.94 27.17
CA ALA A 28 38.67 36.88 25.96
C ALA A 28 39.94 36.06 26.28
N LEU A 29 40.25 35.08 25.47
CA LEU A 29 41.59 34.49 25.44
C LEU A 29 42.21 34.78 24.07
N ILE A 30 43.27 35.56 24.15
CA ILE A 30 44.20 35.85 23.07
C ILE A 30 45.13 34.65 22.92
N TRP A 31 45.26 34.11 21.70
CA TRP A 31 46.41 33.27 21.34
C TRP A 31 47.17 33.91 20.20
N LEU A 32 48.39 34.24 20.50
CA LEU A 32 49.45 34.71 19.59
C LEU A 32 50.00 33.52 18.78
N GLY A 33 50.40 33.87 17.61
CA GLY A 33 50.79 33.08 16.48
C GLY A 33 51.97 32.11 16.60
N ALA A 34 51.97 31.22 15.64
CA ALA A 34 53.18 30.68 15.02
C ALA A 34 52.89 30.42 13.55
N ALA A 35 53.53 31.19 12.69
CA ALA A 35 53.53 30.99 11.27
C ALA A 35 54.40 29.77 10.93
N GLY A 36 53.77 28.69 10.46
CA GLY A 36 54.45 27.56 9.84
C GLY A 36 54.00 27.44 8.38
N LEU A 37 54.87 27.81 7.47
CA LEU A 37 54.70 27.56 6.06
C LEU A 37 54.67 26.05 5.81
N CYS A 38 53.51 25.49 5.51
CA CYS A 38 53.39 24.15 4.98
C CYS A 38 52.78 24.27 3.56
N THR A 39 53.65 24.21 2.57
CA THR A 39 53.23 24.07 1.15
C THR A 39 52.70 22.70 0.94
N THR A 40 51.38 22.52 1.09
CA THR A 40 50.69 21.33 0.59
C THR A 40 50.31 21.57 -0.85
N VAL A 41 50.94 20.80 -1.73
CA VAL A 41 50.51 20.59 -3.12
C VAL A 41 49.11 19.99 -3.04
N ALA A 42 48.10 20.78 -3.35
CA ALA A 42 46.76 20.29 -3.56
C ALA A 42 46.75 19.50 -4.89
N ALA A 43 46.85 18.18 -4.81
CA ALA A 43 46.46 17.32 -5.92
C ALA A 43 44.97 17.56 -6.15
N LEU A 44 44.65 18.22 -7.26
CA LEU A 44 43.31 18.24 -7.81
C LEU A 44 42.95 16.79 -8.19
N VAL A 45 42.29 16.10 -7.28
CA VAL A 45 41.53 14.90 -7.63
C VAL A 45 40.40 15.40 -8.53
N PRO A 46 40.29 14.95 -9.78
CA PRO A 46 39.10 15.24 -10.56
C PRO A 46 37.93 14.68 -9.79
N ILE A 47 37.01 15.53 -9.40
CA ILE A 47 35.67 15.09 -8.98
C ILE A 47 35.08 14.52 -10.28
N ASP A 48 35.20 13.21 -10.44
CA ASP A 48 34.39 12.49 -11.42
C ASP A 48 32.96 12.91 -11.11
N SER A 49 32.37 13.60 -12.09
CA SER A 49 30.94 13.81 -12.14
C SER A 49 30.34 12.44 -11.92
N ALA A 50 29.79 12.24 -10.72
CA ALA A 50 28.99 11.07 -10.46
C ALA A 50 27.97 11.01 -11.60
N THR A 51 28.19 10.07 -12.49
CA THR A 51 27.15 9.63 -13.40
C THR A 51 26.01 9.25 -12.47
N HIS A 52 24.97 10.07 -12.42
CA HIS A 52 23.71 9.66 -11.85
C HIS A 52 23.40 8.34 -12.56
N ALA A 53 23.51 7.24 -11.83
CA ALA A 53 23.00 5.97 -12.30
C ALA A 53 21.56 6.29 -12.71
N GLN A 54 21.27 6.13 -14.01
CA GLN A 54 19.90 6.22 -14.50
C GLN A 54 19.10 5.32 -13.55
N ALA A 55 18.22 5.93 -12.77
CA ALA A 55 17.33 5.18 -11.91
C ALA A 55 16.65 4.17 -12.82
N SER A 56 16.84 2.89 -12.54
CA SER A 56 16.01 1.86 -13.15
C SER A 56 14.57 2.34 -13.01
N ALA A 57 13.81 2.30 -14.11
CA ALA A 57 12.43 2.78 -14.13
C ALA A 57 11.76 2.34 -12.81
N GLU A 58 11.35 3.30 -12.00
CA GLU A 58 10.78 3.06 -10.69
C GLU A 58 9.58 2.14 -10.89
N THR A 59 9.63 0.94 -10.33
CA THR A 59 8.54 -0.01 -10.45
C THR A 59 7.47 0.37 -9.44
N GLN A 60 6.31 0.72 -9.93
CA GLN A 60 5.09 0.95 -9.16
C GLN A 60 4.11 -0.20 -9.35
N GLY A 61 3.06 -0.22 -8.57
CA GLY A 61 1.99 -1.21 -8.69
C GLY A 61 2.30 -2.54 -7.99
N ILE A 62 1.48 -3.52 -8.29
CA ILE A 62 1.54 -4.84 -7.64
C ILE A 62 2.81 -5.61 -8.04
N VAL A 63 3.49 -6.21 -7.06
CA VAL A 63 4.62 -7.11 -7.28
C VAL A 63 4.20 -8.52 -6.93
N CYS A 64 3.96 -9.34 -7.96
CA CYS A 64 3.55 -10.72 -7.81
C CYS A 64 4.73 -11.66 -7.55
N THR A 65 4.61 -12.51 -6.53
CA THR A 65 5.36 -13.74 -6.39
C THR A 65 4.57 -14.84 -7.10
N ASN A 66 5.09 -15.38 -8.20
CA ASN A 66 4.34 -16.29 -9.08
C ASN A 66 4.48 -17.79 -8.73
N GLY A 67 5.29 -18.12 -7.73
CA GLY A 67 5.61 -19.49 -7.37
C GLY A 67 6.45 -20.23 -8.43
N ASP A 68 6.91 -21.42 -8.09
CA ASP A 68 7.58 -22.31 -9.04
C ASP A 68 6.54 -23.11 -9.83
N THR A 69 6.59 -23.00 -11.17
CA THR A 69 5.70 -23.69 -12.10
C THR A 69 6.43 -24.70 -12.97
N THR A 70 7.70 -24.96 -12.68
CA THR A 70 8.57 -25.75 -13.58
C THR A 70 8.22 -27.23 -13.60
N THR A 71 7.58 -27.75 -12.58
CA THR A 71 7.30 -29.18 -12.44
C THR A 71 6.02 -29.63 -13.13
N THR A 72 4.96 -28.81 -13.11
CA THR A 72 3.66 -29.17 -13.70
C THR A 72 2.92 -27.90 -14.10
N PRO A 73 2.41 -27.77 -15.35
CA PRO A 73 1.54 -26.65 -15.74
C PRO A 73 0.29 -26.58 -14.86
N GLY A 74 -0.09 -25.39 -14.44
CA GLY A 74 -1.24 -25.17 -13.54
C GLY A 74 -0.98 -25.58 -12.09
N HIS A 75 0.29 -25.81 -11.72
CA HIS A 75 0.72 -26.08 -10.37
C HIS A 75 1.74 -25.03 -9.92
N ARG A 76 1.49 -24.39 -8.80
CA ARG A 76 2.33 -23.32 -8.24
C ARG A 76 2.84 -23.70 -6.85
N ILE A 77 4.14 -23.64 -6.67
CA ILE A 77 4.78 -23.97 -5.40
C ILE A 77 5.40 -22.71 -4.83
N PHE A 78 4.93 -22.30 -3.65
CA PHE A 78 5.48 -21.21 -2.88
C PHE A 78 6.23 -21.75 -1.68
N ASN A 79 7.51 -21.41 -1.54
CA ASN A 79 8.32 -21.74 -0.39
C ASN A 79 8.44 -20.48 0.48
N LEU A 80 7.82 -20.49 1.64
CA LEU A 80 7.82 -19.38 2.57
C LEU A 80 8.58 -19.74 3.84
N THR A 81 9.17 -18.74 4.46
CA THR A 81 9.79 -18.85 5.78
C THR A 81 9.15 -17.84 6.71
N ALA A 82 8.70 -18.29 7.87
CA ALA A 82 8.36 -17.40 8.98
C ALA A 82 9.65 -17.04 9.73
N THR A 83 9.95 -15.75 9.84
CA THR A 83 11.18 -15.24 10.42
C THR A 83 10.95 -13.89 11.10
N ASP A 84 11.93 -13.41 11.85
CA ASP A 84 11.90 -12.11 12.51
C ASP A 84 12.87 -11.11 11.88
N GLY A 85 12.62 -9.83 12.12
CA GLY A 85 13.45 -8.74 11.64
C GLY A 85 12.90 -7.38 12.06
N TYR A 86 13.33 -6.34 11.36
CA TYR A 86 12.96 -4.97 11.69
C TYR A 86 12.44 -4.23 10.45
N THR A 87 11.37 -3.44 10.67
CA THR A 87 10.95 -2.39 9.76
C THR A 87 11.55 -1.05 10.20
N SER A 88 11.71 -0.15 9.23
CA SER A 88 12.15 1.23 9.49
C SER A 88 10.96 2.16 9.38
N GLU A 89 10.79 3.04 10.35
CA GLU A 89 9.76 4.07 10.31
C GLU A 89 10.37 5.43 9.93
N PRO A 90 9.59 6.32 9.29
CA PRO A 90 10.11 7.61 8.79
C PRO A 90 10.67 8.54 9.88
N ASP A 91 10.26 8.36 11.12
CA ASP A 91 10.78 9.10 12.28
C ASP A 91 12.14 8.58 12.79
N GLY A 92 12.66 7.53 12.15
CA GLY A 92 13.94 6.90 12.46
C GLY A 92 13.85 5.75 13.45
N ASN A 93 12.67 5.38 13.91
CA ASN A 93 12.49 4.19 14.73
C ASN A 93 12.61 2.91 13.89
N ALA A 94 13.13 1.86 14.51
CA ALA A 94 13.13 0.51 13.98
C ALA A 94 12.22 -0.36 14.86
N ILE A 95 11.28 -1.03 14.24
CA ILE A 95 10.28 -1.87 14.94
C ILE A 95 10.59 -3.33 14.67
N TYR A 96 10.71 -4.12 15.74
CA TYR A 96 10.84 -5.57 15.66
C TYR A 96 9.53 -6.19 15.19
N ASN A 97 9.58 -7.02 14.16
CA ASN A 97 8.43 -7.67 13.57
C ASN A 97 8.73 -9.14 13.29
N TRP A 98 7.68 -9.92 13.05
CA TRP A 98 7.72 -11.22 12.38
C TRP A 98 7.19 -11.03 10.96
N GLY A 99 7.53 -11.97 10.06
CA GLY A 99 7.04 -11.88 8.69
C GLY A 99 7.21 -13.19 7.93
N PHE A 100 6.41 -13.35 6.90
CA PHE A 100 6.61 -14.39 5.90
C PHE A 100 7.52 -13.86 4.79
N THR A 101 8.45 -14.68 4.32
CA THR A 101 9.33 -14.31 3.22
C THR A 101 9.55 -15.47 2.25
N ALA A 102 9.70 -15.16 0.96
CA ALA A 102 10.07 -16.12 -0.07
C ALA A 102 11.59 -16.12 -0.37
N THR A 103 12.34 -15.14 0.15
CA THR A 103 13.77 -14.96 -0.15
C THR A 103 14.70 -15.38 0.98
N GLY A 104 14.15 -15.70 2.15
CA GLY A 104 14.91 -15.98 3.37
C GLY A 104 15.32 -14.73 4.15
N ASN A 105 15.26 -13.54 3.55
CA ASN A 105 15.44 -12.28 4.27
C ASN A 105 14.07 -11.82 4.81
N PHE A 106 14.06 -11.29 6.02
CA PHE A 106 12.83 -10.74 6.62
C PHE A 106 12.20 -9.69 5.70
N GLN A 107 10.87 -9.74 5.57
CA GLN A 107 10.06 -8.69 4.94
C GLN A 107 8.70 -8.53 5.62
N LEU A 108 8.15 -7.34 5.54
CA LEU A 108 6.79 -6.96 5.93
C LEU A 108 6.18 -6.05 4.85
N PRO A 109 4.98 -6.35 4.35
CA PRO A 109 4.20 -7.58 4.56
C PRO A 109 4.83 -8.79 3.86
N GLY A 110 4.26 -9.96 4.07
CA GLY A 110 4.61 -11.17 3.34
C GLY A 110 4.41 -11.03 1.83
N PRO A 111 4.98 -11.92 1.01
CA PRO A 111 4.88 -11.87 -0.45
C PRO A 111 3.42 -11.86 -0.93
N VAL A 112 3.13 -11.11 -1.99
CA VAL A 112 1.85 -11.21 -2.70
C VAL A 112 1.90 -12.46 -3.58
N LEU A 113 1.13 -13.48 -3.21
CA LEU A 113 1.07 -14.75 -3.93
C LEU A 113 0.08 -14.64 -5.09
N CYS A 114 0.56 -14.75 -6.33
CA CYS A 114 -0.29 -14.65 -7.50
C CYS A 114 -0.50 -16.02 -8.16
N ALA A 115 -1.77 -16.37 -8.37
CA ALA A 115 -2.18 -17.59 -9.04
C ALA A 115 -3.25 -17.31 -10.11
N ASN A 116 -3.52 -18.27 -10.99
CA ASN A 116 -4.68 -18.23 -11.85
C ASN A 116 -5.77 -19.14 -11.30
N GLN A 117 -7.00 -18.83 -11.60
CA GLN A 117 -8.12 -19.68 -11.26
C GLN A 117 -7.91 -21.08 -11.83
N GLY A 118 -8.08 -22.10 -10.99
CA GLY A 118 -7.84 -23.49 -11.33
C GLY A 118 -6.42 -23.98 -11.08
N ASP A 119 -5.46 -23.11 -10.76
CA ASP A 119 -4.11 -23.54 -10.36
C ASP A 119 -4.18 -24.33 -9.05
N VAL A 120 -3.43 -25.43 -8.97
CA VAL A 120 -3.14 -26.12 -7.71
C VAL A 120 -2.00 -25.36 -7.03
N VAL A 121 -2.22 -24.92 -5.81
CA VAL A 121 -1.28 -24.13 -5.04
C VAL A 121 -0.73 -24.95 -3.88
N ASP A 122 0.58 -25.10 -3.82
CA ASP A 122 1.30 -25.59 -2.65
C ASP A 122 2.01 -24.45 -1.95
N VAL A 123 1.82 -24.34 -0.65
CA VAL A 123 2.56 -23.40 0.20
C VAL A 123 3.33 -24.17 1.25
N ASN A 124 4.64 -24.20 1.12
CA ASN A 124 5.56 -24.83 2.06
C ASN A 124 6.06 -23.77 3.04
N LEU A 125 5.71 -23.89 4.30
CA LEU A 125 6.15 -22.99 5.36
C LEU A 125 7.28 -23.63 6.17
N ALA A 126 8.46 -23.01 6.18
CA ALA A 126 9.52 -23.26 7.15
C ALA A 126 9.42 -22.24 8.29
N ASN A 127 9.50 -22.69 9.53
CA ASN A 127 9.36 -21.82 10.69
C ASN A 127 10.71 -21.64 11.41
N THR A 128 11.27 -20.45 11.40
CA THR A 128 12.49 -20.09 12.16
C THR A 128 12.18 -19.30 13.44
N LEU A 129 10.92 -18.98 13.68
CA LEU A 129 10.50 -18.32 14.91
C LEU A 129 10.59 -19.26 16.11
N PRO A 130 10.72 -18.73 17.34
CA PRO A 130 10.84 -19.55 18.53
C PRO A 130 9.51 -20.15 19.03
N VAL A 131 8.41 -19.86 18.35
CA VAL A 131 7.05 -20.36 18.63
C VAL A 131 6.50 -21.12 17.42
N ALA A 132 5.52 -21.99 17.64
CA ALA A 132 4.81 -22.65 16.55
C ALA A 132 4.05 -21.62 15.70
N THR A 133 4.01 -21.84 14.39
CA THR A 133 3.44 -20.89 13.42
C THR A 133 2.76 -21.64 12.29
N SER A 134 1.68 -21.11 11.78
CA SER A 134 0.91 -21.68 10.67
C SER A 134 0.54 -20.62 9.64
N ILE A 135 -0.09 -21.04 8.53
CA ILE A 135 -0.76 -20.14 7.59
C ILE A 135 -2.17 -20.65 7.34
N GLN A 136 -3.15 -19.78 7.53
CA GLN A 136 -4.51 -19.98 7.04
C GLN A 136 -4.76 -19.17 5.76
N PHE A 137 -5.68 -19.65 4.93
CA PHE A 137 -6.03 -19.05 3.64
C PHE A 137 -7.53 -18.75 3.60
N PRO A 138 -8.02 -17.71 4.27
CA PRO A 138 -9.43 -17.34 4.22
C PRO A 138 -9.92 -17.16 2.78
N GLY A 139 -11.10 -17.68 2.47
CA GLY A 139 -11.68 -17.61 1.13
C GLY A 139 -11.16 -18.66 0.14
N GLN A 140 -10.23 -19.56 0.54
CA GLN A 140 -9.84 -20.71 -0.25
C GLN A 140 -10.53 -21.96 0.25
N ASP A 141 -11.12 -22.73 -0.66
CA ASP A 141 -11.83 -23.96 -0.35
C ASP A 141 -10.87 -25.17 -0.32
N ASP A 142 -11.27 -26.21 0.40
CA ASP A 142 -10.61 -27.51 0.40
C ASP A 142 -9.09 -27.49 0.68
N VAL A 143 -8.65 -26.59 1.58
CA VAL A 143 -7.25 -26.56 2.00
C VAL A 143 -6.89 -27.85 2.73
N THR A 144 -5.78 -28.47 2.33
CA THR A 144 -5.30 -29.74 2.89
C THR A 144 -3.86 -29.60 3.40
N GLU A 145 -3.52 -30.41 4.39
CA GLU A 145 -2.16 -30.69 4.86
C GLU A 145 -1.92 -32.20 4.69
N ASN A 146 -0.85 -32.57 3.96
CA ASN A 146 -0.56 -33.98 3.63
C ASN A 146 -1.76 -34.76 3.01
N GLY A 147 -2.64 -34.05 2.29
CA GLY A 147 -3.84 -34.61 1.65
C GLY A 147 -5.04 -34.81 2.59
N ALA A 148 -4.93 -34.41 3.86
CA ALA A 148 -6.05 -34.36 4.78
C ALA A 148 -6.59 -32.91 4.89
N PRO A 149 -7.91 -32.70 4.98
CA PRO A 149 -8.47 -31.37 5.21
C PRO A 149 -7.86 -30.73 6.48
N VAL A 150 -7.50 -29.44 6.39
CA VAL A 150 -6.99 -28.70 7.56
C VAL A 150 -8.13 -28.46 8.56
N GLY A 151 -7.76 -28.35 9.83
CA GLY A 151 -8.69 -28.07 10.89
C GLY A 151 -7.98 -27.63 12.17
N PRO A 152 -8.75 -27.22 13.19
CA PRO A 152 -8.19 -26.73 14.43
C PRO A 152 -7.29 -27.75 15.14
N VAL A 153 -6.19 -27.26 15.69
CA VAL A 153 -5.25 -28.02 16.52
C VAL A 153 -5.48 -27.65 17.98
N ALA A 154 -5.62 -28.67 18.83
CA ALA A 154 -5.82 -28.50 20.27
C ALA A 154 -4.77 -29.27 21.06
N ASP A 155 -4.50 -28.82 22.29
CA ASP A 155 -3.68 -29.55 23.25
C ASP A 155 -4.46 -30.76 23.83
N PRO A 156 -3.80 -31.66 24.60
CA PRO A 156 -4.46 -32.81 25.23
C PRO A 156 -5.57 -32.42 26.22
N ALA A 157 -5.60 -31.19 26.70
CA ALA A 157 -6.65 -30.67 27.58
C ALA A 157 -7.84 -30.09 26.80
N GLY A 158 -7.73 -30.00 25.45
CA GLY A 158 -8.75 -29.47 24.58
C GLY A 158 -8.68 -27.95 24.34
N ASN A 159 -7.62 -27.29 24.78
CA ASN A 159 -7.42 -25.86 24.47
C ASN A 159 -6.98 -25.69 23.01
N LEU A 160 -7.58 -24.74 22.32
CA LEU A 160 -7.21 -24.42 20.94
C LEU A 160 -5.82 -23.79 20.90
N LEU A 161 -4.94 -24.35 20.07
CA LEU A 161 -3.58 -23.86 19.84
C LEU A 161 -3.47 -23.12 18.51
N SER A 162 -4.11 -23.66 17.46
CA SER A 162 -4.10 -23.11 16.11
C SER A 162 -5.39 -23.42 15.38
N LEU A 163 -5.76 -22.58 14.42
CA LEU A 163 -6.92 -22.79 13.54
C LEU A 163 -6.65 -23.82 12.45
N VAL A 164 -5.37 -24.07 12.15
CA VAL A 164 -4.90 -25.00 11.11
C VAL A 164 -3.62 -25.70 11.61
N PRO A 165 -3.17 -26.82 10.98
CA PRO A 165 -1.90 -27.46 11.31
C PRO A 165 -0.74 -26.47 11.30
N GLU A 166 0.18 -26.59 12.26
CA GLU A 166 1.25 -25.63 12.49
C GLU A 166 2.64 -26.29 12.40
N ALA A 167 3.64 -25.49 12.04
CA ALA A 167 5.05 -25.84 12.13
C ALA A 167 5.60 -25.45 13.51
N ALA A 168 6.09 -26.40 14.29
CA ALA A 168 6.84 -26.10 15.51
C ALA A 168 8.10 -25.26 15.19
N ALA A 169 8.70 -24.65 16.21
CA ALA A 169 9.98 -23.93 16.05
C ALA A 169 11.05 -24.83 15.39
N GLY A 170 11.61 -24.36 14.27
CA GLY A 170 12.60 -25.11 13.48
C GLY A 170 12.02 -26.21 12.58
N ALA A 171 10.70 -26.37 12.49
CA ALA A 171 10.02 -27.35 11.65
C ALA A 171 9.38 -26.72 10.41
N SER A 172 8.67 -27.53 9.64
CA SER A 172 7.95 -27.09 8.43
C SER A 172 6.58 -27.76 8.36
N VAL A 173 5.65 -27.10 7.66
CA VAL A 173 4.33 -27.59 7.31
C VAL A 173 4.01 -27.21 5.86
N SER A 174 3.20 -28.02 5.17
CA SER A 174 2.84 -27.77 3.78
C SER A 174 1.33 -27.81 3.61
N TYR A 175 0.80 -26.77 2.96
CA TYR A 175 -0.61 -26.64 2.64
C TYR A 175 -0.82 -26.76 1.14
N ARG A 176 -1.97 -27.31 0.75
CA ARG A 176 -2.40 -27.38 -0.65
C ARG A 176 -3.86 -27.01 -0.78
N PHE A 177 -4.16 -26.21 -1.81
CA PHE A 177 -5.53 -25.90 -2.22
C PHE A 177 -5.59 -25.71 -3.75
N THR A 178 -6.79 -25.66 -4.30
CA THR A 178 -7.03 -25.21 -5.66
C THR A 178 -7.56 -23.79 -5.61
N ALA A 179 -6.93 -22.86 -6.34
CA ALA A 179 -7.38 -21.47 -6.44
C ALA A 179 -8.73 -21.44 -7.21
N GLY A 180 -9.84 -21.64 -6.50
CA GLY A 180 -11.15 -21.91 -7.09
C GLY A 180 -11.82 -20.68 -7.70
N HIS A 181 -11.64 -19.52 -7.10
CA HIS A 181 -12.33 -18.29 -7.47
C HIS A 181 -11.33 -17.15 -7.67
N ALA A 182 -11.54 -16.37 -8.75
CA ALA A 182 -10.77 -15.15 -8.98
C ALA A 182 -11.09 -14.12 -7.89
N GLY A 183 -10.09 -13.35 -7.46
CA GLY A 183 -10.26 -12.30 -6.47
C GLY A 183 -9.00 -12.01 -5.66
N THR A 184 -9.15 -11.09 -4.72
CA THR A 184 -8.14 -10.74 -3.73
C THR A 184 -8.48 -11.37 -2.40
N TYR A 185 -7.49 -12.00 -1.76
CA TYR A 185 -7.62 -12.70 -0.49
C TYR A 185 -6.44 -12.36 0.39
N LEU A 186 -6.58 -12.57 1.70
CA LEU A 186 -5.44 -12.56 2.60
C LEU A 186 -4.92 -13.97 2.87
N TYR A 187 -3.70 -14.06 3.35
CA TYR A 187 -3.21 -15.20 4.12
C TYR A 187 -2.53 -14.68 5.38
N GLU A 188 -2.68 -15.40 6.48
CA GLU A 188 -2.20 -14.96 7.78
C GLU A 188 -1.95 -16.13 8.71
N SER A 189 -1.31 -15.88 9.86
CA SER A 189 -1.13 -16.94 10.84
C SER A 189 -2.44 -17.39 11.47
N GLY A 190 -2.63 -18.72 11.57
CA GLY A 190 -3.69 -19.35 12.34
C GLY A 190 -3.28 -19.75 13.76
N SER A 191 -1.99 -19.66 14.11
CA SER A 191 -1.44 -19.94 15.44
C SER A 191 -1.39 -18.67 16.27
N ASP A 192 -2.05 -18.61 17.43
CA ASP A 192 -2.17 -17.39 18.24
C ASP A 192 -2.40 -16.14 17.37
N PRO A 193 -3.46 -16.12 16.54
CA PRO A 193 -3.61 -15.13 15.47
C PRO A 193 -3.65 -13.70 16.01
N GLN A 194 -4.15 -13.49 17.22
CA GLN A 194 -4.18 -12.19 17.87
C GLN A 194 -2.77 -11.60 18.03
N LEU A 195 -1.77 -12.41 18.39
CA LEU A 195 -0.38 -11.97 18.47
C LEU A 195 0.31 -12.02 17.11
N GLN A 196 0.23 -13.18 16.44
CA GLN A 196 1.10 -13.44 15.29
C GLN A 196 0.77 -12.59 14.07
N VAL A 197 -0.51 -12.26 13.86
CA VAL A 197 -0.92 -11.31 12.82
C VAL A 197 -0.43 -9.91 13.18
N GLN A 198 -0.61 -9.48 14.44
CA GLN A 198 -0.09 -8.18 14.88
C GLN A 198 1.42 -8.07 14.74
N MET A 199 2.14 -9.15 15.03
CA MET A 199 3.60 -9.18 14.84
C MET A 199 4.03 -9.12 13.36
N GLY A 200 3.10 -9.29 12.38
CA GLY A 200 3.37 -9.13 10.96
C GLY A 200 3.26 -10.41 10.12
N LEU A 201 2.73 -11.51 10.66
CA LEU A 201 2.56 -12.77 9.92
C LEU A 201 1.32 -12.75 9.05
N PHE A 202 1.33 -11.96 7.98
CA PHE A 202 0.27 -11.81 6.99
C PHE A 202 0.81 -11.46 5.60
N GLY A 203 -0.03 -11.64 4.60
CA GLY A 203 0.20 -11.22 3.22
C GLY A 203 -1.07 -11.39 2.38
N ALA A 204 -0.95 -11.30 1.06
CA ALA A 204 -2.09 -11.37 0.16
C ALA A 204 -1.97 -12.47 -0.88
N VAL A 205 -3.12 -13.01 -1.31
CA VAL A 205 -3.25 -13.89 -2.47
C VAL A 205 -4.10 -13.18 -3.52
N VAL A 206 -3.61 -13.12 -4.75
CA VAL A 206 -4.37 -12.62 -5.89
C VAL A 206 -4.57 -13.75 -6.88
N VAL A 207 -5.82 -14.13 -7.08
CA VAL A 207 -6.22 -15.14 -8.06
C VAL A 207 -6.83 -14.44 -9.27
N ARG A 208 -6.19 -14.61 -10.43
CA ARG A 208 -6.68 -14.03 -11.69
C ARG A 208 -7.62 -15.01 -12.40
N PRO A 209 -8.69 -14.55 -13.07
CA PRO A 209 -9.60 -15.44 -13.78
C PRO A 209 -8.88 -16.17 -14.92
N ALA A 210 -9.19 -17.44 -15.12
CA ALA A 210 -8.67 -18.26 -16.21
C ALA A 210 -9.72 -18.45 -17.30
N GLY A 211 -9.25 -18.66 -18.55
CA GLY A 211 -10.13 -18.92 -19.68
C GLY A 211 -10.92 -17.71 -20.18
N VAL A 212 -10.63 -16.52 -19.66
CA VAL A 212 -11.30 -15.27 -20.02
C VAL A 212 -10.58 -14.60 -21.17
N THR A 213 -11.34 -14.14 -22.17
CA THR A 213 -10.80 -13.40 -23.32
C THR A 213 -11.40 -12.00 -23.36
N ILE A 214 -10.55 -10.99 -23.46
CA ILE A 214 -10.94 -9.62 -23.75
C ILE A 214 -10.73 -9.38 -25.25
N THR A 215 -11.72 -8.76 -25.90
CA THR A 215 -11.68 -8.41 -27.32
C THR A 215 -11.81 -6.91 -27.51
N THR A 216 -11.55 -6.40 -28.71
CA THR A 216 -11.80 -4.99 -29.06
C THR A 216 -13.28 -4.62 -28.84
N GLY A 217 -14.20 -5.53 -29.14
CA GLY A 217 -15.63 -5.34 -28.89
C GLY A 217 -15.97 -5.16 -27.41
N ASP A 218 -15.26 -5.85 -26.52
CA ASP A 218 -15.45 -5.70 -25.07
C ASP A 218 -14.98 -4.30 -24.63
N LEU A 219 -13.86 -3.80 -25.16
CA LEU A 219 -13.35 -2.44 -24.86
C LEU A 219 -14.29 -1.34 -25.38
N LEU A 220 -14.88 -1.54 -26.56
CA LEU A 220 -15.88 -0.62 -27.12
C LEU A 220 -17.14 -0.57 -26.25
N ALA A 221 -17.48 -1.66 -25.58
CA ALA A 221 -18.67 -1.79 -24.74
C ALA A 221 -18.49 -1.28 -23.29
N ILE A 222 -17.25 -0.96 -22.85
CA ILE A 222 -17.02 -0.44 -21.50
C ILE A 222 -17.87 0.83 -21.29
N PRO A 223 -18.59 0.96 -20.15
CA PRO A 223 -19.33 2.17 -19.81
C PRO A 223 -18.44 3.41 -19.74
N ALA A 224 -18.73 4.41 -20.56
CA ALA A 224 -17.96 5.64 -20.64
C ALA A 224 -18.31 6.66 -19.55
N ASP A 225 -19.56 6.64 -19.11
CA ASP A 225 -20.08 7.60 -18.11
C ASP A 225 -20.07 7.00 -16.68
N GLY A 226 -19.17 6.07 -16.42
CA GLY A 226 -19.14 5.33 -15.17
C GLY A 226 -20.08 4.11 -15.17
N PRO A 227 -20.15 3.37 -14.05
CA PRO A 227 -20.83 2.07 -14.00
C PRO A 227 -22.33 2.13 -14.22
N THR A 228 -22.97 3.27 -13.95
CA THR A 228 -24.40 3.50 -14.15
C THR A 228 -24.72 4.24 -15.45
N GLY A 229 -23.67 4.57 -16.23
CA GLY A 229 -23.81 5.29 -17.48
C GLY A 229 -24.45 4.45 -18.57
N VAL A 230 -25.14 5.13 -19.47
CA VAL A 230 -25.81 4.51 -20.62
C VAL A 230 -25.00 4.61 -21.92
N THR A 231 -23.91 5.37 -21.91
CA THR A 231 -23.01 5.51 -23.06
C THR A 231 -21.80 4.61 -22.90
N SER A 232 -21.33 4.08 -24.03
CA SER A 232 -20.14 3.24 -24.10
C SER A 232 -18.94 4.01 -24.63
N ASN A 233 -17.74 3.43 -24.57
CA ASN A 233 -16.56 4.00 -25.22
C ASN A 233 -16.78 4.20 -26.73
N ALA A 234 -17.53 3.30 -27.40
CA ALA A 234 -17.92 3.46 -28.81
C ALA A 234 -18.78 4.70 -29.01
N ASP A 235 -19.75 4.98 -28.13
CA ASP A 235 -20.60 6.17 -28.19
C ASP A 235 -19.81 7.46 -28.00
N ARG A 236 -18.70 7.40 -27.28
CA ARG A 236 -17.72 8.50 -27.10
C ARG A 236 -16.70 8.56 -28.22
N GLY A 237 -16.86 7.74 -29.26
CA GLY A 237 -16.10 7.80 -30.50
C GLY A 237 -14.84 6.94 -30.54
N MET A 238 -14.69 5.97 -29.63
CA MET A 238 -13.67 4.94 -29.75
C MET A 238 -13.93 4.10 -30.99
N THR A 239 -12.90 3.82 -31.77
CA THR A 239 -12.95 2.97 -32.95
C THR A 239 -12.33 1.59 -32.66
N GLU A 240 -12.57 0.63 -33.56
CA GLU A 240 -11.89 -0.68 -33.50
C GLU A 240 -10.36 -0.55 -33.52
N ALA A 241 -9.83 0.44 -34.23
CA ALA A 241 -8.39 0.69 -34.26
C ALA A 241 -7.86 1.24 -32.92
N ASP A 242 -8.61 2.12 -32.27
CA ASP A 242 -8.27 2.61 -30.92
C ASP A 242 -8.30 1.45 -29.92
N ALA A 243 -9.37 0.63 -29.95
CA ALA A 243 -9.51 -0.54 -29.11
C ALA A 243 -8.37 -1.56 -29.32
N ALA A 244 -7.92 -1.78 -30.55
CA ALA A 244 -6.80 -2.66 -30.84
C ALA A 244 -5.47 -2.15 -30.27
N ASN A 245 -5.28 -0.83 -30.16
CA ASN A 245 -4.09 -0.22 -29.54
C ASN A 245 -4.12 -0.39 -28.00
N VAL A 246 -5.28 -0.34 -27.38
CA VAL A 246 -5.47 -0.44 -25.93
C VAL A 246 -5.47 -1.90 -25.45
N LEU A 247 -5.96 -2.83 -26.28
CA LEU A 247 -6.14 -4.25 -25.92
C LEU A 247 -4.91 -4.91 -25.26
N PRO A 248 -3.65 -4.64 -25.65
CA PRO A 248 -2.49 -5.23 -25.00
C PRO A 248 -2.30 -4.84 -23.52
N HIS A 249 -2.94 -3.76 -23.10
CA HIS A 249 -2.88 -3.25 -21.72
C HIS A 249 -4.07 -3.73 -20.87
N ALA A 250 -5.11 -4.28 -21.50
CA ALA A 250 -6.31 -4.70 -20.81
C ALA A 250 -6.09 -6.00 -20.02
N ALA A 251 -6.47 -6.00 -18.75
CA ALA A 251 -6.53 -7.16 -17.89
C ALA A 251 -7.93 -7.35 -17.31
N CYS A 252 -8.22 -8.55 -16.84
CA CYS A 252 -9.48 -8.92 -16.24
C CYS A 252 -9.29 -9.27 -14.76
N ALA A 253 -10.06 -8.65 -13.89
CA ALA A 253 -10.07 -8.99 -12.46
C ALA A 253 -11.10 -10.10 -12.16
N TYR A 254 -12.26 -10.06 -12.80
CA TYR A 254 -13.35 -10.99 -12.57
C TYR A 254 -14.04 -11.40 -13.87
N ALA A 255 -14.27 -12.70 -14.02
CA ALA A 255 -15.09 -13.21 -15.12
C ALA A 255 -16.55 -12.73 -14.99
N SER A 256 -17.23 -12.56 -16.12
CA SER A 256 -18.65 -12.25 -16.14
C SER A 256 -19.47 -13.36 -15.48
N THR A 257 -20.43 -12.97 -14.64
CA THR A 257 -21.36 -13.91 -14.01
C THR A 257 -22.46 -14.40 -14.95
N THR A 258 -22.63 -13.76 -16.12
CA THR A 258 -23.72 -14.02 -17.07
C THR A 258 -23.26 -14.50 -18.43
N ILE A 259 -22.01 -14.24 -18.82
CA ILE A 259 -21.48 -14.62 -20.13
C ILE A 259 -20.21 -15.45 -19.92
N ALA A 260 -20.24 -16.70 -20.36
CA ALA A 260 -19.07 -17.58 -20.26
C ALA A 260 -17.87 -17.04 -21.05
N ASP A 261 -16.67 -17.29 -20.55
CA ASP A 261 -15.39 -16.95 -21.17
C ASP A 261 -15.17 -15.44 -21.44
N LYS A 262 -15.97 -14.58 -20.81
CA LYS A 262 -15.86 -13.11 -20.90
C LYS A 262 -15.47 -12.49 -19.58
N CYS A 263 -14.77 -11.39 -19.66
CA CYS A 263 -14.55 -10.50 -18.53
C CYS A 263 -15.81 -9.71 -18.21
N ASP A 264 -16.07 -9.44 -16.95
CA ASP A 264 -17.09 -8.44 -16.60
C ASP A 264 -16.60 -7.07 -17.06
N PRO A 265 -17.42 -6.28 -17.78
CA PRO A 265 -17.00 -4.98 -18.30
C PRO A 265 -16.48 -4.01 -17.22
N LEU A 266 -17.00 -4.09 -15.99
CA LEU A 266 -16.57 -3.27 -14.86
C LEU A 266 -15.28 -3.79 -14.19
N ALA A 267 -14.84 -4.99 -14.56
CA ALA A 267 -13.64 -5.63 -14.07
C ALA A 267 -12.50 -5.64 -15.11
N ILE A 268 -12.64 -4.90 -16.20
CA ILE A 268 -11.57 -4.69 -17.19
C ILE A 268 -10.79 -3.44 -16.75
N TYR A 269 -9.48 -3.60 -16.58
CA TYR A 269 -8.61 -2.56 -16.09
C TYR A 269 -7.26 -2.51 -16.82
N ASP A 270 -6.46 -1.48 -16.59
CA ASP A 270 -5.10 -1.36 -17.12
C ASP A 270 -4.14 -2.22 -16.30
N SER A 271 -3.57 -3.26 -16.92
CA SER A 271 -2.65 -4.19 -16.28
C SER A 271 -1.37 -3.55 -15.73
N SER A 272 -0.99 -2.38 -16.24
CA SER A 272 0.16 -1.61 -15.74
C SER A 272 -0.18 -0.74 -14.53
N ARG A 273 -1.46 -0.62 -14.18
CA ARG A 273 -2.00 0.21 -13.09
C ARG A 273 -2.79 -0.58 -12.06
N GLU A 274 -2.29 -1.76 -11.75
CA GLU A 274 -2.83 -2.60 -10.67
C GLU A 274 -2.02 -2.37 -9.41
N ASN A 275 -2.69 -2.04 -8.30
CA ASN A 275 -2.07 -1.76 -7.01
C ASN A 275 -2.70 -2.62 -5.93
N ILE A 276 -1.93 -2.98 -4.91
CA ILE A 276 -2.41 -3.63 -3.70
C ILE A 276 -2.03 -2.79 -2.49
N LEU A 277 -2.99 -2.61 -1.57
CA LEU A 277 -2.84 -1.83 -0.35
C LEU A 277 -3.21 -2.72 0.84
N MET A 278 -2.20 -3.28 1.48
CA MET A 278 -2.38 -4.04 2.73
C MET A 278 -2.31 -3.06 3.90
N LEU A 279 -3.45 -2.88 4.57
CA LEU A 279 -3.63 -1.91 5.64
C LEU A 279 -3.40 -2.59 6.98
N SER A 280 -2.50 -2.02 7.79
CA SER A 280 -2.09 -2.58 9.08
C SER A 280 -1.72 -1.48 10.08
N GLU A 281 -1.57 -1.87 11.33
CA GLU A 281 -1.06 -1.01 12.39
C GLU A 281 -0.09 -1.77 13.29
N VAL A 282 0.72 -1.02 14.05
CA VAL A 282 1.72 -1.54 14.99
C VAL A 282 1.65 -0.83 16.33
N ASP A 283 1.60 -1.61 17.42
CA ASP A 283 1.91 -1.16 18.78
C ASP A 283 3.40 -1.40 19.07
N PRO A 284 4.25 -0.35 19.07
CA PRO A 284 5.69 -0.50 19.31
C PRO A 284 6.00 -1.02 20.72
N GLY A 285 5.10 -0.82 21.69
CA GLY A 285 5.24 -1.34 23.03
C GLY A 285 5.11 -2.86 23.07
N LEU A 286 4.09 -3.42 22.39
CA LEU A 286 3.90 -4.86 22.23
C LEU A 286 5.11 -5.49 21.51
N HIS A 287 5.53 -4.91 20.39
CA HIS A 287 6.62 -5.42 19.59
C HIS A 287 7.97 -5.42 20.34
N SER A 288 8.27 -4.34 21.06
CA SER A 288 9.46 -4.26 21.93
C SER A 288 9.38 -5.28 23.09
N PHE A 289 8.21 -5.49 23.67
CA PHE A 289 8.02 -6.51 24.70
C PHE A 289 8.32 -7.91 24.17
N MET A 290 7.84 -8.25 22.98
CA MET A 290 8.07 -9.56 22.35
C MET A 290 9.55 -9.73 21.98
N GLU A 291 10.20 -8.70 21.45
CA GLU A 291 11.63 -8.72 21.14
C GLU A 291 12.48 -9.06 22.38
N GLN A 292 12.24 -8.39 23.50
CA GLN A 292 12.97 -8.60 24.75
C GLN A 292 12.80 -10.01 25.31
N ARG A 293 11.80 -10.75 24.86
CA ARG A 293 11.43 -12.10 25.35
C ARG A 293 11.60 -13.21 24.32
N LYS A 294 12.20 -12.91 23.17
CA LYS A 294 12.39 -13.89 22.08
C LYS A 294 13.16 -15.16 22.50
N SER A 295 13.96 -15.07 23.57
CA SER A 295 14.64 -16.22 24.18
C SER A 295 13.78 -16.99 25.19
N THR A 296 12.55 -16.57 25.44
CA THR A 296 11.62 -17.18 26.42
C THR A 296 10.28 -17.46 25.74
N PRO A 297 10.15 -18.51 24.91
CA PRO A 297 8.99 -18.76 24.07
C PRO A 297 7.66 -18.80 24.82
N SER A 298 7.64 -19.23 26.08
CA SER A 298 6.43 -19.24 26.91
C SER A 298 5.87 -17.85 27.24
N MET A 299 6.67 -16.79 27.00
CA MET A 299 6.26 -15.40 27.17
C MET A 299 5.83 -14.73 25.86
N LEU A 300 5.96 -15.44 24.72
CA LEU A 300 5.58 -14.94 23.41
C LEU A 300 4.12 -15.30 23.11
N ASN A 301 3.22 -14.70 23.85
CA ASN A 301 1.78 -14.80 23.67
C ASN A 301 1.12 -13.49 24.10
N TRP A 302 -0.05 -13.20 23.53
CA TRP A 302 -0.78 -11.96 23.78
C TRP A 302 -0.99 -11.65 25.25
N ASN A 303 -1.39 -12.66 26.03
CA ASN A 303 -1.73 -12.49 27.45
C ASN A 303 -0.52 -12.19 28.34
N ALA A 304 0.69 -12.41 27.84
CA ALA A 304 1.92 -12.07 28.56
C ALA A 304 2.25 -10.58 28.50
N TYR A 305 1.70 -9.84 27.52
CA TYR A 305 1.89 -8.41 27.40
C TYR A 305 1.14 -7.67 28.50
N PRO A 306 1.83 -6.94 29.40
CA PRO A 306 1.20 -6.30 30.54
C PRO A 306 0.57 -4.94 30.21
N GLY A 307 0.86 -4.40 29.01
CA GLY A 307 0.33 -3.13 28.52
C GLY A 307 -1.06 -3.27 27.94
N ALA A 308 -1.77 -2.15 27.77
CA ALA A 308 -2.87 -2.08 26.84
C ALA A 308 -2.30 -2.02 25.41
N TYR A 309 -2.96 -2.67 24.47
CA TYR A 309 -2.62 -2.51 23.06
C TYR A 309 -2.92 -1.08 22.60
N GLU A 310 -1.94 -0.40 22.03
CA GLU A 310 -2.05 0.97 21.58
C GLU A 310 -1.21 1.17 20.31
N ALA A 311 -1.88 1.15 19.15
CA ALA A 311 -1.23 1.36 17.87
C ALA A 311 -0.76 2.81 17.73
N HIS A 312 0.47 2.98 17.26
CA HIS A 312 1.09 4.28 17.03
C HIS A 312 1.62 4.46 15.61
N TYR A 313 1.80 3.38 14.87
CA TYR A 313 2.14 3.40 13.46
C TYR A 313 1.04 2.70 12.68
N PHE A 314 0.56 3.39 11.66
CA PHE A 314 -0.45 2.90 10.74
C PHE A 314 0.17 2.84 9.36
N MET A 315 0.06 1.70 8.70
CA MET A 315 0.89 1.39 7.55
C MET A 315 0.06 0.98 6.34
N ILE A 316 0.58 1.28 5.16
CA ILE A 316 0.17 0.69 3.90
C ILE A 316 1.36 -0.12 3.37
N ASN A 317 1.15 -1.41 3.12
CA ASN A 317 2.21 -2.30 2.65
C ASN A 317 3.45 -2.33 3.58
N GLY A 318 3.21 -2.23 4.89
CA GLY A 318 4.27 -2.24 5.90
C GLY A 318 5.07 -0.95 5.98
N ARG A 319 4.62 0.14 5.35
CA ARG A 319 5.27 1.46 5.35
C ARG A 319 4.32 2.54 5.86
N SER A 320 4.86 3.51 6.57
CA SER A 320 4.17 4.75 6.95
C SER A 320 4.59 5.88 6.01
N MET A 321 3.71 6.88 5.77
CA MET A 321 4.07 8.08 4.99
C MET A 321 5.28 8.81 5.62
N PRO A 322 6.31 9.25 4.85
CA PRO A 322 6.36 9.32 3.38
C PRO A 322 6.85 8.06 2.66
N ASP A 323 7.26 7.01 3.36
CA ASP A 323 7.83 5.82 2.73
C ASP A 323 6.81 5.01 1.92
N THR A 324 5.51 5.24 2.14
CA THR A 324 4.42 4.64 1.34
C THR A 324 4.53 4.98 -0.15
N ILE A 325 5.03 6.16 -0.50
CA ILE A 325 5.18 6.60 -1.90
C ILE A 325 6.53 6.23 -2.52
N ALA A 326 7.43 5.62 -1.75
CA ALA A 326 8.68 5.08 -2.27
C ALA A 326 8.40 3.94 -3.28
N PRO A 327 9.24 3.80 -4.32
CA PRO A 327 9.06 2.74 -5.30
C PRO A 327 9.18 1.35 -4.65
N ASN A 328 8.64 0.36 -5.35
CA ASN A 328 8.84 -1.03 -4.97
C ASN A 328 10.35 -1.35 -4.91
N ASN A 329 10.74 -2.13 -3.90
CA ASN A 329 12.12 -2.55 -3.67
C ASN A 329 13.10 -1.38 -3.49
N ALA A 330 12.65 -0.28 -2.87
CA ALA A 330 13.50 0.85 -2.53
C ALA A 330 14.72 0.37 -1.72
N PRO A 331 15.98 0.68 -2.15
CA PRO A 331 17.18 0.11 -1.53
C PRO A 331 17.37 0.44 -0.05
N TRP A 332 16.77 1.52 0.43
CA TRP A 332 16.82 1.95 1.84
C TRP A 332 15.69 1.36 2.68
N LEU A 333 14.76 0.62 2.07
CA LEU A 333 13.66 -0.12 2.72
C LEU A 333 13.72 -1.62 2.40
N PRO A 334 14.83 -2.29 2.69
CA PRO A 334 15.06 -3.66 2.22
C PRO A 334 14.08 -4.68 2.82
N SER A 335 13.50 -4.37 3.98
CA SER A 335 12.52 -5.22 4.65
C SER A 335 11.06 -4.84 4.36
N GLN A 336 10.84 -3.76 3.60
CA GLN A 336 9.51 -3.23 3.27
C GLN A 336 9.40 -3.05 1.75
N PRO A 337 9.25 -4.16 0.98
CA PRO A 337 9.50 -4.16 -0.45
C PRO A 337 8.45 -3.41 -1.28
N TYR A 338 7.25 -3.19 -0.76
CA TYR A 338 6.12 -2.72 -1.56
C TYR A 338 5.78 -1.26 -1.30
N GLY A 339 5.76 -0.46 -2.37
CA GLY A 339 5.23 0.90 -2.38
C GLY A 339 3.70 0.91 -2.44
N ALA A 340 3.12 2.08 -2.23
CA ALA A 340 1.68 2.28 -2.27
C ALA A 340 1.27 3.50 -3.11
N LEU A 341 2.19 4.06 -3.91
CA LEU A 341 1.88 5.12 -4.85
C LEU A 341 1.10 4.53 -6.03
N ALA A 342 -0.20 4.82 -6.10
CA ALA A 342 -1.00 4.47 -7.26
C ALA A 342 -0.75 5.46 -8.40
N THR A 343 -0.64 4.95 -9.63
CA THR A 343 -0.43 5.77 -10.83
C THR A 343 -1.63 5.63 -11.75
N VAL A 344 -2.16 6.77 -12.20
CA VAL A 344 -3.31 6.84 -13.11
C VAL A 344 -3.03 7.82 -14.23
N GLN A 345 -3.80 7.72 -15.32
CA GLN A 345 -3.82 8.71 -16.39
C GLN A 345 -5.22 9.31 -16.51
N PRO A 346 -5.34 10.55 -17.04
CA PRO A 346 -6.64 11.11 -17.34
C PRO A 346 -7.42 10.17 -18.26
N TRP A 347 -8.65 9.86 -17.87
CA TRP A 347 -9.51 9.00 -18.68
C TRP A 347 -9.86 9.67 -20.02
N ASP A 348 -9.74 8.92 -21.09
CA ASP A 348 -10.17 9.29 -22.43
C ASP A 348 -10.66 8.05 -23.16
N ALA A 349 -11.85 8.12 -23.73
CA ALA A 349 -12.50 6.98 -24.37
C ALA A 349 -11.70 6.33 -25.52
N LYS A 350 -10.75 7.04 -26.12
CA LYS A 350 -9.98 6.55 -27.27
C LYS A 350 -8.56 6.17 -26.94
N VAL A 351 -7.95 6.88 -26.00
CA VAL A 351 -6.51 6.76 -25.72
C VAL A 351 -6.24 6.06 -24.40
N ASN A 352 -7.07 6.31 -23.41
CA ASN A 352 -6.94 5.74 -22.07
C ASN A 352 -8.32 5.40 -21.46
N PRO A 353 -9.02 4.41 -22.03
CA PRO A 353 -10.36 4.03 -21.58
C PRO A 353 -10.36 3.07 -20.38
N LEU A 354 -9.21 2.59 -19.95
CA LEU A 354 -9.06 1.61 -18.87
C LEU A 354 -8.83 2.30 -17.52
N ASP A 355 -9.54 1.82 -16.52
CA ASP A 355 -9.38 2.29 -15.14
C ASP A 355 -8.16 1.64 -14.47
N ALA A 356 -7.63 2.22 -13.42
CA ALA A 356 -6.68 1.57 -12.54
C ALA A 356 -7.41 0.58 -11.62
N MET A 357 -6.70 -0.45 -11.13
CA MET A 357 -7.20 -1.43 -10.17
C MET A 357 -6.54 -1.20 -8.81
N LEU A 358 -7.36 -1.04 -7.78
CA LEU A 358 -6.94 -0.91 -6.39
C LEU A 358 -7.50 -2.09 -5.60
N ARG A 359 -6.61 -2.83 -4.93
CA ARG A 359 -6.94 -4.00 -4.13
C ARG A 359 -6.60 -3.73 -2.67
N TYR A 360 -7.61 -3.62 -1.84
CA TYR A 360 -7.47 -3.37 -0.42
C TYR A 360 -7.52 -4.66 0.37
N VAL A 361 -6.63 -4.81 1.34
CA VAL A 361 -6.59 -5.95 2.26
C VAL A 361 -6.44 -5.43 3.68
N GLY A 362 -7.42 -5.68 4.52
CA GLY A 362 -7.40 -5.33 5.95
C GLY A 362 -6.68 -6.42 6.75
N VAL A 363 -5.42 -6.22 7.08
CA VAL A 363 -4.58 -7.21 7.76
C VAL A 363 -4.27 -6.85 9.22
N GLY A 364 -4.77 -5.71 9.70
CA GLY A 364 -4.69 -5.31 11.09
C GLY A 364 -5.85 -5.83 11.94
N ILE A 365 -5.91 -5.40 13.20
CA ILE A 365 -7.00 -5.74 14.12
C ILE A 365 -8.05 -4.62 14.24
N THR A 366 -7.82 -3.47 13.60
CA THR A 366 -8.78 -2.37 13.52
C THR A 366 -9.36 -2.26 12.12
N GLY A 367 -10.50 -1.57 11.99
CA GLY A 367 -11.05 -1.21 10.68
C GLY A 367 -10.44 0.09 10.16
N TYR A 368 -10.38 0.22 8.85
CA TYR A 368 -9.80 1.39 8.18
C TYR A 368 -10.82 2.01 7.23
N ASP A 369 -11.06 3.30 7.41
CA ASP A 369 -11.86 4.13 6.52
C ASP A 369 -10.92 4.75 5.48
N PHE A 370 -10.59 4.02 4.41
CA PHE A 370 -9.67 4.53 3.42
C PHE A 370 -10.36 5.49 2.44
N HIS A 371 -9.80 6.69 2.31
CA HIS A 371 -10.41 7.81 1.59
C HIS A 371 -9.47 8.32 0.49
N PRO A 372 -9.69 7.93 -0.77
CA PRO A 372 -9.04 8.55 -1.92
C PRO A 372 -9.66 9.92 -2.19
N HIS A 373 -8.81 10.90 -2.46
CA HIS A 373 -9.25 12.21 -2.94
C HIS A 373 -9.36 12.22 -4.46
N SER A 374 -10.01 13.22 -5.01
CA SER A 374 -10.27 13.46 -6.42
C SER A 374 -11.57 12.84 -6.92
N ASN A 375 -11.56 11.58 -7.34
CA ASN A 375 -12.74 10.91 -7.87
C ASN A 375 -13.18 9.79 -6.91
N HIS A 376 -14.43 9.36 -7.05
CA HIS A 376 -14.90 8.16 -6.36
C HIS A 376 -14.19 6.92 -6.93
N GLU A 377 -13.96 5.95 -6.07
CA GLU A 377 -13.63 4.60 -6.50
C GLU A 377 -14.90 3.79 -6.73
N HIS A 378 -14.86 2.94 -7.73
CA HIS A 378 -15.94 2.01 -8.01
C HIS A 378 -15.63 0.66 -7.39
N VAL A 379 -16.25 0.33 -6.26
CA VAL A 379 -16.13 -0.96 -5.58
C VAL A 379 -16.84 -2.02 -6.41
N ILE A 380 -16.07 -2.98 -6.92
CA ILE A 380 -16.58 -4.04 -7.79
C ILE A 380 -16.69 -5.39 -7.08
N ALA A 381 -15.86 -5.64 -6.06
CA ALA A 381 -15.87 -6.91 -5.34
C ALA A 381 -15.50 -6.74 -3.86
N GLN A 382 -15.98 -7.66 -3.03
CA GLN A 382 -15.63 -7.80 -1.63
C GLN A 382 -15.35 -9.28 -1.32
N ASP A 383 -14.32 -9.52 -0.50
CA ASP A 383 -13.91 -10.85 -0.04
C ASP A 383 -13.78 -11.89 -1.18
N GLY A 384 -13.19 -11.44 -2.31
CA GLY A 384 -12.99 -12.25 -3.50
C GLY A 384 -14.27 -12.51 -4.32
N ALA A 385 -15.38 -11.87 -4.00
CA ALA A 385 -16.64 -12.06 -4.70
C ALA A 385 -17.07 -10.79 -5.46
N LEU A 386 -17.25 -10.91 -6.79
CA LEU A 386 -17.80 -9.84 -7.62
C LEU A 386 -19.21 -9.46 -7.13
N MET A 387 -19.47 -8.18 -6.92
CA MET A 387 -20.74 -7.65 -6.40
C MET A 387 -21.84 -7.65 -7.45
N LYS A 388 -21.96 -8.72 -8.24
CA LYS A 388 -22.99 -8.93 -9.24
C LYS A 388 -23.72 -10.24 -9.00
N GLY A 389 -25.05 -10.19 -9.10
CA GLY A 389 -25.88 -11.36 -8.91
C GLY A 389 -25.69 -12.39 -10.02
N THR A 390 -25.36 -13.65 -9.66
CA THR A 390 -25.13 -14.75 -10.60
C THR A 390 -26.38 -15.21 -11.31
N VAL A 391 -27.55 -15.01 -10.73
CA VAL A 391 -28.85 -15.49 -11.29
C VAL A 391 -29.63 -14.36 -11.95
N SER A 392 -29.62 -13.18 -11.36
CA SER A 392 -30.40 -12.02 -11.83
C SER A 392 -29.57 -11.03 -12.65
N GLY A 393 -28.24 -11.11 -12.57
CA GLY A 393 -27.35 -10.09 -13.14
C GLY A 393 -27.48 -8.73 -12.46
N ASN A 394 -28.13 -8.67 -11.29
CA ASN A 394 -28.25 -7.42 -10.54
C ASN A 394 -26.86 -6.89 -10.21
N ASP A 395 -26.66 -5.63 -10.54
CA ASP A 395 -25.44 -4.90 -10.22
C ASP A 395 -25.58 -4.30 -8.83
N ASN A 396 -24.71 -4.73 -7.91
CA ASN A 396 -24.59 -4.20 -6.55
C ASN A 396 -23.24 -3.50 -6.35
N THR A 397 -22.50 -3.29 -7.44
CA THR A 397 -21.28 -2.48 -7.39
C THR A 397 -21.64 -1.03 -7.07
N GLU A 398 -20.75 -0.30 -6.42
CA GLU A 398 -21.08 1.03 -5.95
C GLU A 398 -19.88 2.00 -6.01
N GLU A 399 -20.17 3.26 -6.30
CA GLU A 399 -19.17 4.32 -6.22
C GLU A 399 -19.02 4.81 -4.79
N LYS A 400 -17.81 4.88 -4.31
CA LYS A 400 -17.46 5.31 -2.95
C LYS A 400 -16.31 6.29 -2.95
N PHE A 401 -16.38 7.24 -2.04
CA PHE A 401 -15.27 8.14 -1.69
C PHE A 401 -14.61 7.74 -0.36
N ASN A 402 -15.12 6.74 0.31
CA ASN A 402 -14.61 6.21 1.56
C ASN A 402 -14.83 4.70 1.57
N ILE A 403 -13.73 3.94 1.53
CA ILE A 403 -13.73 2.49 1.46
C ILE A 403 -13.49 1.93 2.86
N MET A 404 -14.53 1.35 3.45
CA MET A 404 -14.37 0.65 4.73
C MET A 404 -13.71 -0.71 4.49
N VAL A 405 -12.52 -0.90 5.01
CA VAL A 405 -11.78 -2.16 4.98
C VAL A 405 -11.74 -2.73 6.40
N ALA A 406 -12.57 -3.72 6.65
CA ALA A 406 -12.63 -4.38 7.96
C ALA A 406 -11.42 -5.31 8.16
N PRO A 407 -11.07 -5.65 9.41
CA PRO A 407 -10.08 -6.70 9.68
C PRO A 407 -10.45 -8.02 8.99
N GLY A 408 -9.51 -8.60 8.26
CA GLY A 408 -9.70 -9.84 7.51
C GLY A 408 -10.48 -9.70 6.20
N ALA A 409 -10.99 -8.52 5.86
CA ALA A 409 -11.73 -8.28 4.63
C ALA A 409 -10.81 -7.85 3.48
N THR A 410 -11.29 -8.09 2.24
CA THR A 410 -10.69 -7.56 1.02
C THR A 410 -11.71 -6.79 0.21
N VAL A 411 -11.26 -5.73 -0.46
CA VAL A 411 -12.10 -4.91 -1.36
C VAL A 411 -11.33 -4.66 -2.64
N ASP A 412 -11.94 -4.96 -3.78
CA ASP A 412 -11.40 -4.62 -5.10
C ASP A 412 -12.22 -3.49 -5.70
N ALA A 413 -11.53 -2.44 -6.11
CA ALA A 413 -12.13 -1.25 -6.71
C ALA A 413 -11.39 -0.83 -7.98
N THR A 414 -12.12 -0.28 -8.93
CA THR A 414 -11.52 0.43 -10.06
C THR A 414 -11.52 1.93 -9.79
N PHE A 415 -10.51 2.61 -10.29
CA PHE A 415 -10.37 4.05 -10.13
C PHE A 415 -10.18 4.71 -11.49
N ARG A 416 -11.12 5.62 -11.80
CA ARG A 416 -11.12 6.44 -13.01
C ARG A 416 -10.86 7.88 -12.64
N TRP A 417 -9.79 8.46 -13.17
CA TRP A 417 -9.56 9.89 -13.01
C TRP A 417 -10.10 10.66 -14.20
N THR A 418 -11.14 11.48 -13.98
CA THR A 418 -11.70 12.37 -14.98
C THR A 418 -11.08 13.75 -14.85
N ASN A 419 -10.76 14.38 -15.98
CA ASN A 419 -10.09 15.68 -16.00
C ASN A 419 -11.09 16.83 -15.78
N GLU A 420 -11.69 16.88 -14.61
CA GLU A 420 -12.67 17.92 -14.23
C GLU A 420 -12.04 19.32 -14.20
N GLU A 421 -10.73 19.41 -13.97
CA GLU A 421 -10.00 20.67 -13.86
C GLU A 421 -9.57 21.24 -15.23
N GLY A 422 -9.89 20.54 -16.31
CA GLY A 422 -9.64 21.00 -17.67
C GLY A 422 -8.16 21.09 -18.04
N TYR A 423 -7.33 20.19 -17.50
CA TYR A 423 -5.94 20.09 -17.93
C TYR A 423 -5.83 19.90 -19.43
N SER A 424 -4.94 20.66 -20.04
CA SER A 424 -4.62 20.55 -21.47
C SER A 424 -3.12 20.47 -21.67
N ASN A 425 -2.71 19.47 -22.46
CA ASN A 425 -1.32 19.31 -22.86
C ASN A 425 -0.98 20.08 -24.14
N THR A 426 -1.97 20.66 -24.81
CA THR A 426 -1.77 21.39 -26.08
C THR A 426 -1.37 22.84 -25.87
N ASP A 427 -1.76 23.45 -24.77
CA ASP A 427 -1.46 24.84 -24.41
C ASP A 427 -0.33 24.97 -23.38
N GLY A 428 0.29 23.84 -22.98
CA GLY A 428 1.35 23.80 -21.98
C GLY A 428 0.86 24.03 -20.56
N SER A 429 -0.45 24.00 -20.30
CA SER A 429 -0.96 24.02 -18.93
C SER A 429 -0.56 22.75 -18.22
N ARG A 430 -0.27 22.86 -16.93
CA ARG A 430 0.17 21.76 -16.10
C ARG A 430 -0.90 21.44 -15.07
N LEU A 431 -1.01 20.17 -14.74
CA LEU A 431 -1.87 19.74 -13.65
C LEU A 431 -1.40 20.39 -12.33
N PRO A 432 -2.28 20.98 -11.55
CA PRO A 432 -1.92 21.54 -10.25
C PRO A 432 -1.56 20.42 -9.28
N VAL A 433 -0.64 20.70 -8.36
CA VAL A 433 -0.33 19.80 -7.24
C VAL A 433 -1.19 20.18 -6.05
N THR A 434 -2.07 19.29 -5.61
CA THR A 434 -2.90 19.52 -4.42
C THR A 434 -2.17 19.20 -3.13
N TRP A 435 -1.35 18.18 -3.17
CA TRP A 435 -0.44 17.75 -2.13
C TRP A 435 0.94 17.62 -2.77
N PRO A 436 1.96 18.06 -2.27
CA PRO A 436 2.37 18.71 -1.04
C PRO A 436 2.27 20.24 -1.04
N ASN A 437 1.67 20.86 -2.03
CA ASN A 437 1.52 22.31 -2.04
C ASN A 437 0.75 22.86 -0.84
N GLY A 438 -0.17 22.08 -0.29
CA GLY A 438 -0.83 22.44 0.96
C GLY A 438 0.14 22.65 2.12
N LEU A 439 1.28 21.98 2.10
CA LEU A 439 2.35 22.11 3.10
C LEU A 439 3.29 23.28 2.79
N ASN A 440 3.30 23.73 1.56
CA ASN A 440 4.27 24.68 1.03
C ASN A 440 3.69 26.03 0.67
N LEU A 441 2.51 26.32 1.20
CA LEU A 441 1.77 27.55 0.93
C LEU A 441 2.49 28.82 1.31
N THR A 442 3.56 28.74 2.11
CA THR A 442 4.16 29.89 2.79
C THR A 442 5.67 29.96 2.63
N GLU A 443 6.21 29.86 1.45
CA GLU A 443 7.65 30.11 1.22
C GLU A 443 8.60 29.16 1.98
N GLY A 444 8.13 27.98 2.37
CA GLY A 444 8.96 26.94 2.96
C GLY A 444 9.65 26.07 1.93
N ASP A 445 10.46 25.14 2.42
CA ASP A 445 11.01 24.10 1.57
C ASP A 445 9.87 23.23 1.01
N PHE A 446 9.92 22.98 -0.28
CA PHE A 446 9.04 22.03 -0.92
C PHE A 446 9.33 20.66 -0.36
N TRP A 447 8.49 20.13 0.47
CA TRP A 447 8.63 18.83 1.07
C TRP A 447 10.04 18.55 1.64
N SER A 448 10.17 18.68 2.91
CA SER A 448 11.43 18.58 3.64
C SER A 448 11.97 17.15 3.74
N GLY A 449 12.26 16.51 2.66
CA GLY A 449 13.07 15.30 2.74
C GLY A 449 12.55 14.06 2.06
N SER A 450 11.40 14.10 1.38
CA SER A 450 11.02 12.99 0.51
C SER A 450 11.57 13.19 -0.89
N PRO A 451 12.48 12.34 -1.37
CA PRO A 451 12.97 12.40 -2.75
C PRO A 451 11.88 12.10 -3.78
N TYR A 452 10.71 11.65 -3.35
CA TYR A 452 9.61 11.24 -4.23
C TYR A 452 8.67 12.37 -4.62
N LEU A 453 8.66 13.45 -3.86
CA LEU A 453 7.81 14.61 -4.10
C LEU A 453 8.55 15.73 -4.81
N GLY A 454 9.68 15.42 -5.41
CA GLY A 454 10.55 16.36 -6.10
C GLY A 454 11.72 16.84 -5.25
N GLU A 455 12.51 17.74 -5.78
CA GLU A 455 13.65 18.30 -5.07
C GLU A 455 13.20 19.11 -3.86
N SER A 456 13.83 18.91 -2.72
CA SER A 456 13.67 19.80 -1.57
C SER A 456 14.32 21.13 -1.90
N GLY A 457 13.57 22.21 -1.73
CA GLY A 457 14.05 23.55 -1.99
C GLY A 457 12.94 24.58 -1.87
N GLN A 458 13.30 25.85 -1.88
CA GLN A 458 12.32 26.91 -1.86
C GLN A 458 11.60 27.01 -3.21
N LEU A 459 10.27 26.98 -3.18
CA LEU A 459 9.48 27.34 -4.35
C LEU A 459 9.53 28.85 -4.57
N ASN A 460 9.70 29.25 -5.82
CA ASN A 460 9.55 30.65 -6.18
C ASN A 460 8.10 31.11 -5.95
N ALA A 461 7.94 32.33 -5.50
CA ALA A 461 6.63 32.93 -5.30
C ALA A 461 5.80 32.84 -6.59
N GLY A 462 4.57 32.37 -6.50
CA GLY A 462 3.64 32.23 -7.63
C GLY A 462 3.71 30.89 -8.38
N ILE A 463 4.57 29.94 -7.98
CA ILE A 463 4.60 28.58 -8.55
C ILE A 463 3.71 27.60 -7.77
N LEU A 464 2.98 28.09 -6.80
CA LEU A 464 2.05 27.28 -6.03
C LEU A 464 0.99 26.64 -6.93
N GLY A 465 0.69 25.37 -6.68
CA GLY A 465 -0.37 24.65 -7.37
C GLY A 465 0.02 24.00 -8.71
N LYS A 466 1.30 23.96 -9.08
CA LYS A 466 1.75 23.34 -10.35
C LYS A 466 2.93 22.43 -10.15
N THR A 467 2.91 21.29 -10.82
CA THR A 467 4.08 20.42 -10.94
C THR A 467 5.02 20.92 -12.01
N GLN A 468 6.29 20.60 -11.90
CA GLN A 468 7.29 20.94 -12.93
C GLN A 468 7.11 20.09 -14.19
N CYS A 469 6.68 18.83 -14.02
CA CYS A 469 6.62 17.83 -15.09
C CYS A 469 5.21 17.57 -15.64
N GLY A 470 4.20 18.33 -15.22
CA GLY A 470 2.81 18.12 -15.62
C GLY A 470 2.12 16.96 -14.88
N GLU A 471 2.75 16.43 -13.86
CA GLU A 471 2.14 15.45 -12.95
C GLU A 471 1.17 16.13 -11.97
N TYR A 472 0.21 15.36 -11.49
CA TYR A 472 -0.74 15.83 -10.49
C TYR A 472 -0.87 14.79 -9.38
N TYR A 473 -0.97 15.23 -8.14
CA TYR A 473 -1.02 14.31 -7.00
C TYR A 473 -2.25 14.58 -6.15
N HIS A 474 -3.00 13.52 -5.87
CA HIS A 474 -4.08 13.52 -4.91
C HIS A 474 -3.68 12.72 -3.68
N VAL A 475 -4.15 13.13 -2.52
CA VAL A 475 -3.97 12.39 -1.27
C VAL A 475 -4.92 11.19 -1.25
N ALA A 476 -4.47 10.08 -0.67
CA ALA A 476 -5.30 8.96 -0.28
C ALA A 476 -4.88 8.50 1.13
N HIS A 477 -5.81 8.42 2.06
CA HIS A 477 -5.47 8.20 3.47
C HIS A 477 -6.61 7.56 4.25
N SER A 478 -6.32 7.03 5.45
CA SER A 478 -7.38 6.69 6.39
C SER A 478 -8.11 7.95 6.86
N HIS A 479 -9.43 7.94 6.81
CA HIS A 479 -10.24 9.08 7.26
C HIS A 479 -10.46 9.10 8.79
N ASP A 480 -10.08 8.05 9.51
CA ASP A 480 -9.69 8.20 10.90
C ASP A 480 -8.33 8.92 10.93
N LEU A 481 -8.37 10.22 11.12
CA LEU A 481 -7.19 11.09 10.99
C LEU A 481 -6.11 10.78 12.04
N THR A 482 -6.42 10.05 13.09
CA THR A 482 -5.42 9.54 14.04
C THR A 482 -4.53 8.49 13.40
N GLN A 483 -5.04 7.78 12.40
CA GLN A 483 -4.29 6.78 11.64
C GLN A 483 -3.40 7.39 10.54
N ALA A 484 -3.63 8.66 10.17
CA ALA A 484 -2.78 9.41 9.24
C ALA A 484 -1.65 10.15 10.00
N THR A 485 -1.07 9.50 10.98
CA THR A 485 0.01 10.04 11.83
C THR A 485 1.10 9.01 12.06
N ASN A 486 2.33 9.48 12.30
CA ASN A 486 3.42 8.69 12.86
C ASN A 486 3.59 9.11 14.31
N TYR A 487 3.24 8.24 15.24
CA TYR A 487 3.30 8.52 16.67
C TYR A 487 2.60 9.84 17.05
N GLY A 488 1.42 10.09 16.47
CA GLY A 488 0.63 11.31 16.67
C GLY A 488 1.09 12.55 15.88
N ILE A 489 2.16 12.45 15.08
CA ILE A 489 2.61 13.55 14.21
C ILE A 489 1.90 13.42 12.86
N THR A 490 1.12 14.46 12.52
CA THR A 490 0.32 14.54 11.27
C THR A 490 1.17 14.53 10.01
N PHE A 491 0.52 14.11 8.92
CA PHE A 491 1.08 13.79 7.62
C PHE A 491 2.07 12.64 7.68
N GLY A 492 1.65 11.59 8.33
CA GLY A 492 2.35 10.33 8.46
C GLY A 492 1.38 9.15 8.31
N GLY A 493 1.76 8.01 8.82
CA GLY A 493 0.92 6.84 8.98
C GLY A 493 0.32 6.31 7.69
N MET A 494 -0.96 5.95 7.77
CA MET A 494 -1.75 5.38 6.67
C MET A 494 -2.19 6.47 5.68
N LEU A 495 -1.22 7.03 4.98
CA LEU A 495 -1.38 8.04 3.94
C LEU A 495 -0.49 7.68 2.75
N THR A 496 -1.00 7.88 1.54
CA THR A 496 -0.27 7.75 0.29
C THR A 496 -0.78 8.78 -0.73
N LEU A 497 -0.27 8.70 -1.95
CA LEU A 497 -0.70 9.57 -3.04
C LEU A 497 -1.21 8.75 -4.23
N ILE A 498 -2.11 9.36 -4.99
CA ILE A 498 -2.49 8.94 -6.33
C ILE A 498 -1.82 9.92 -7.28
N LYS A 499 -0.89 9.42 -8.08
CA LYS A 499 -0.17 10.18 -9.10
C LYS A 499 -0.95 10.16 -10.40
N VAL A 500 -1.37 11.32 -10.88
CA VAL A 500 -1.94 11.47 -12.21
C VAL A 500 -0.80 11.85 -13.16
N GLU A 501 -0.49 10.95 -14.08
CA GLU A 501 0.54 11.18 -15.09
C GLU A 501 -0.03 12.02 -16.23
N PRO A 502 0.81 12.82 -16.92
CA PRO A 502 0.38 13.51 -18.12
C PRO A 502 -0.16 12.51 -19.14
N PRO A 503 -1.26 12.82 -19.84
CA PRO A 503 -1.81 11.93 -20.84
C PRO A 503 -0.78 11.70 -21.95
N GLU A 504 -0.57 10.44 -22.33
CA GLU A 504 0.18 10.12 -23.52
C GLU A 504 -0.63 10.55 -24.73
N ASN A 505 -0.04 11.33 -25.64
CA ASN A 505 -0.72 11.59 -26.89
C ASN A 505 -0.53 10.41 -27.85
N VAL A 506 -1.48 10.24 -28.77
CA VAL A 506 -1.51 9.16 -29.77
C VAL A 506 -0.29 9.14 -30.69
N GLN A 507 0.57 10.15 -30.66
CA GLN A 507 1.75 10.32 -31.52
C GLN A 507 3.09 10.19 -30.79
N GLY A 508 3.07 9.69 -29.57
CA GLY A 508 4.23 9.55 -28.72
C GLY A 508 4.25 10.59 -27.60
N ARG A 509 4.83 10.20 -26.51
CA ARG A 509 4.99 10.94 -25.26
C ARG A 509 4.96 12.44 -25.42
N LEU A 510 4.16 13.09 -24.60
CA LEU A 510 4.47 14.45 -24.23
C LEU A 510 5.92 14.46 -23.76
N THR A 511 6.77 15.18 -24.47
CA THR A 511 8.09 15.50 -23.94
C THR A 511 7.89 16.08 -22.56
N PRO A 512 8.46 15.50 -21.51
CA PRO A 512 8.38 16.09 -20.20
C PRO A 512 8.89 17.52 -20.31
N VAL A 513 8.12 18.47 -19.80
CA VAL A 513 8.56 19.86 -19.69
C VAL A 513 9.64 20.00 -18.60
N CYS A 514 10.18 18.88 -18.17
CA CYS A 514 11.29 18.72 -17.24
C CYS A 514 12.60 18.50 -18.01
N GLU A 515 13.00 19.39 -18.87
CA GLU A 515 14.37 19.49 -19.34
C GLU A 515 15.09 20.64 -18.63
#